data_3c8b11a6ed1a1a3043dc78e413d42ea8
#
_entry.id   3c8b11a6ed1a1a3043dc78e413d42ea8
#
_cell.length_a   1.000
_cell.length_b   1.000
_cell.length_c   1.000
_cell.angle_alpha   90.00
_cell.angle_beta   90.00
_cell.angle_gamma   90.00
#
_symmetry.space_group_name_H-M   'P 1'
#
loop_
_entity.id
_entity.type
_entity.pdbx_description
1 polymer ?
#
loop_
_entity_poly.entity_id
_entity_poly.type
_entity_poly.pdbx_seq_one_letter_code
_entity_poly.pdbx_strand_id
1 'polypeptide(L)'
;MRPVLLGCTFLFLANAWACSRNPPSPGPAPPPAALAVPLAAPGPGVTTTSAKLQLATALEGVIDAGAEERSLSGKVVLHVGDSMVGGNFGLTKALDARFTGEGAKFIRDYKVSESIVSYDKSPKLKDLLAKHRPDIVIITLGTNDVFVPYPAAMVPNVRSIVARIGARECYWMGPPTWKPDTGIVQVLHDNVAPCKFYDASSLKLQRAGDGIHPTDRGGAEWATSFWTFFRPGAAATAMPQLVDGSAP
;
A
#
# COMPACT_ATOMS: atom_id res chain seq x y z
N MET A 1 -33.26 62.62 12.96
CA MET A 1 -33.12 61.83 11.73
C MET A 1 -33.52 60.38 12.07
N ARG A 2 -34.57 59.84 11.44
CA ARG A 2 -35.20 58.57 11.77
C ARG A 2 -34.60 57.46 10.88
N PRO A 3 -34.35 56.24 11.36
CA PRO A 3 -33.96 55.11 10.50
C PRO A 3 -35.21 54.46 9.88
N VAL A 4 -35.09 54.10 8.60
CA VAL A 4 -36.09 53.39 7.80
C VAL A 4 -35.84 51.89 7.99
N LEU A 5 -36.85 51.17 8.49
CA LEU A 5 -36.90 49.70 8.53
C LEU A 5 -37.41 49.19 7.17
N LEU A 6 -36.58 48.38 6.46
CA LEU A 6 -37.02 47.60 5.32
C LEU A 6 -37.30 46.15 5.81
N GLY A 7 -38.58 45.77 5.77
CA GLY A 7 -39.02 44.41 6.04
C GLY A 7 -38.82 43.52 4.79
N CYS A 8 -38.10 42.40 4.95
CA CYS A 8 -38.07 41.32 3.96
C CYS A 8 -39.10 40.26 4.35
N THR A 9 -40.15 40.17 3.50
CA THR A 9 -41.19 39.14 3.59
C THR A 9 -40.64 37.85 2.97
N PHE A 10 -40.47 36.78 3.76
CA PHE A 10 -40.13 35.44 3.26
C PHE A 10 -41.40 34.69 2.81
N LEU A 11 -41.53 34.45 1.52
CA LEU A 11 -42.52 33.55 0.95
C LEU A 11 -42.04 32.08 1.14
N PHE A 12 -42.79 31.29 1.92
CA PHE A 12 -42.63 29.84 2.00
C PHE A 12 -43.31 29.17 0.80
N LEU A 13 -42.54 28.60 -0.13
CA LEU A 13 -43.03 27.69 -1.14
C LEU A 13 -42.89 26.27 -0.60
N ALA A 14 -44.01 25.62 -0.28
CA ALA A 14 -44.09 24.22 0.05
C ALA A 14 -43.93 23.37 -1.21
N ASN A 15 -42.81 22.67 -1.33
CA ASN A 15 -42.62 21.64 -2.37
C ASN A 15 -43.07 20.29 -1.80
N ALA A 16 -44.16 19.76 -2.35
CA ALA A 16 -44.64 18.38 -2.10
C ALA A 16 -43.68 17.37 -2.75
N TRP A 17 -43.01 16.58 -1.94
CA TRP A 17 -42.23 15.44 -2.39
C TRP A 17 -43.16 14.25 -2.67
N ALA A 18 -43.31 13.93 -3.94
CA ALA A 18 -43.92 12.67 -4.39
C ALA A 18 -42.94 11.52 -4.12
N CYS A 19 -43.32 10.60 -3.21
CA CYS A 19 -42.60 9.34 -2.99
C CYS A 19 -42.73 8.44 -4.22
N SER A 20 -41.71 8.40 -5.04
CA SER A 20 -41.57 7.37 -6.07
C SER A 20 -40.99 6.11 -5.42
N ARG A 21 -41.80 5.05 -5.27
CA ARG A 21 -41.35 3.73 -4.85
C ARG A 21 -40.72 3.02 -6.02
N ASN A 22 -39.38 2.91 -6.01
CA ASN A 22 -38.68 2.02 -6.94
C ASN A 22 -38.96 0.57 -6.55
N PRO A 23 -39.23 -0.33 -7.53
CA PRO A 23 -39.34 -1.76 -7.28
C PRO A 23 -37.97 -2.35 -6.85
N PRO A 24 -37.96 -3.40 -6.02
CA PRO A 24 -36.71 -4.03 -5.60
C PRO A 24 -35.96 -4.64 -6.79
N SER A 25 -34.67 -4.44 -6.84
CA SER A 25 -33.78 -5.06 -7.83
C SER A 25 -33.81 -6.59 -7.71
N PRO A 26 -33.78 -7.33 -8.82
CA PRO A 26 -33.66 -8.79 -8.78
C PRO A 26 -32.31 -9.20 -8.17
N GLY A 27 -32.35 -10.15 -7.25
CA GLY A 27 -31.16 -10.70 -6.59
C GLY A 27 -30.20 -11.40 -7.58
N PRO A 28 -28.93 -11.57 -7.19
CA PRO A 28 -27.92 -12.22 -8.03
C PRO A 28 -28.31 -13.66 -8.35
N ALA A 29 -28.12 -14.05 -9.61
CA ALA A 29 -28.36 -15.40 -10.09
C ALA A 29 -27.41 -16.41 -9.40
N PRO A 30 -27.84 -17.64 -9.10
CA PRO A 30 -27.00 -18.66 -8.51
C PRO A 30 -25.87 -19.06 -9.48
N PRO A 31 -24.69 -19.45 -8.94
CA PRO A 31 -23.57 -19.88 -9.77
C PRO A 31 -23.89 -21.18 -10.52
N PRO A 32 -23.34 -21.39 -11.73
CA PRO A 32 -23.56 -22.61 -12.49
C PRO A 32 -23.00 -23.82 -11.74
N ALA A 33 -23.76 -24.91 -11.78
CA ALA A 33 -23.39 -26.19 -11.18
C ALA A 33 -22.08 -26.71 -11.76
N ALA A 34 -21.13 -27.07 -10.91
CA ALA A 34 -19.88 -27.69 -11.29
C ALA A 34 -20.15 -29.04 -11.94
N LEU A 35 -19.72 -29.22 -13.19
CA LEU A 35 -19.73 -30.51 -13.88
C LEU A 35 -18.72 -31.44 -13.20
N ALA A 36 -19.21 -32.53 -12.63
CA ALA A 36 -18.38 -33.59 -12.07
C ALA A 36 -17.60 -34.30 -13.19
N VAL A 37 -16.29 -34.24 -13.15
CA VAL A 37 -15.40 -35.03 -14.01
C VAL A 37 -15.31 -36.43 -13.43
N PRO A 38 -15.54 -37.52 -14.21
CA PRO A 38 -15.42 -38.88 -13.72
C PRO A 38 -13.95 -39.21 -13.42
N LEU A 39 -13.69 -39.74 -12.22
CA LEU A 39 -12.39 -40.26 -11.80
C LEU A 39 -12.12 -41.57 -12.53
N ALA A 40 -11.11 -41.60 -13.39
CA ALA A 40 -10.64 -42.85 -14.03
C ALA A 40 -10.00 -43.76 -13.00
N ALA A 41 -10.36 -45.06 -13.05
CA ALA A 41 -9.84 -46.09 -12.19
C ALA A 41 -8.33 -46.35 -12.43
N PRO A 42 -7.54 -46.66 -11.40
CA PRO A 42 -6.11 -46.96 -11.55
C PRO A 42 -5.89 -48.33 -12.19
N GLY A 43 -5.08 -48.35 -13.25
CA GLY A 43 -4.57 -49.58 -13.86
C GLY A 43 -3.44 -50.19 -13.00
N PRO A 44 -3.22 -51.54 -13.08
CA PRO A 44 -2.27 -52.22 -12.21
C PRO A 44 -0.83 -52.11 -12.71
N GLY A 45 0.08 -51.80 -11.77
CA GLY A 45 1.47 -52.25 -11.82
C GLY A 45 2.49 -51.31 -12.45
N VAL A 46 3.00 -50.34 -11.65
CA VAL A 46 4.35 -49.82 -11.84
C VAL A 46 5.08 -49.82 -10.51
N THR A 47 6.23 -50.49 -10.49
CA THR A 47 7.08 -50.77 -9.32
C THR A 47 7.57 -49.45 -8.67
N THR A 48 7.29 -49.29 -7.39
CA THR A 48 7.45 -48.10 -6.56
C THR A 48 8.90 -47.71 -6.21
N THR A 49 9.92 -48.38 -6.74
CA THR A 49 11.31 -48.13 -6.32
C THR A 49 12.07 -47.10 -7.17
N SER A 50 11.68 -46.92 -8.44
CA SER A 50 12.38 -45.98 -9.34
C SER A 50 11.88 -44.54 -9.24
N ALA A 51 10.62 -44.35 -8.84
CA ALA A 51 10.00 -43.01 -8.74
C ALA A 51 10.50 -42.18 -7.53
N LYS A 52 10.92 -42.88 -6.45
CA LYS A 52 11.43 -42.18 -5.25
C LYS A 52 12.80 -41.54 -5.45
N LEU A 53 13.64 -42.16 -6.28
CA LEU A 53 14.99 -41.67 -6.56
C LEU A 53 14.97 -40.50 -7.56
N GLN A 54 14.06 -40.52 -8.54
CA GLN A 54 13.89 -39.41 -9.49
C GLN A 54 13.21 -38.17 -8.86
N LEU A 55 12.34 -38.37 -7.86
CA LEU A 55 11.72 -37.26 -7.16
C LEU A 55 12.70 -36.53 -6.22
N ALA A 56 13.64 -37.27 -5.60
CA ALA A 56 14.68 -36.66 -4.77
C ALA A 56 15.66 -35.83 -5.58
N THR A 57 16.07 -36.29 -6.77
CA THR A 57 16.98 -35.54 -7.65
C THR A 57 16.30 -34.34 -8.30
N ALA A 58 14.97 -34.40 -8.53
CA ALA A 58 14.20 -33.26 -9.05
C ALA A 58 13.96 -32.17 -7.97
N LEU A 59 13.89 -32.57 -6.69
CA LEU A 59 13.75 -31.56 -5.61
C LEU A 59 15.09 -30.88 -5.30
N GLU A 60 16.24 -31.54 -5.44
CA GLU A 60 17.55 -30.90 -5.25
C GLU A 60 17.87 -29.88 -6.35
N GLY A 61 17.33 -30.06 -7.58
CA GLY A 61 17.49 -29.11 -8.68
C GLY A 61 16.57 -27.85 -8.62
N VAL A 62 15.53 -27.88 -7.77
CA VAL A 62 14.58 -26.77 -7.62
C VAL A 62 14.97 -25.81 -6.48
N ILE A 63 15.88 -26.23 -5.59
CA ILE A 63 16.29 -25.39 -4.45
C ILE A 63 17.40 -24.40 -4.84
N ASP A 64 18.03 -24.55 -6.00
CA ASP A 64 19.11 -23.67 -6.45
C ASP A 64 18.73 -22.76 -7.65
N ALA A 65 17.45 -22.52 -7.88
CA ALA A 65 17.04 -21.27 -8.53
C ALA A 65 17.15 -20.18 -7.47
N GLY A 66 18.40 -19.87 -7.08
CA GLY A 66 18.73 -18.77 -6.18
C GLY A 66 17.97 -17.56 -6.67
N ALA A 67 17.14 -16.98 -5.81
CA ALA A 67 16.63 -15.63 -6.04
C ALA A 67 17.88 -14.77 -6.26
N GLU A 68 18.21 -14.48 -7.53
CA GLU A 68 19.31 -13.56 -7.85
C GLU A 68 19.10 -12.35 -6.97
N GLU A 69 20.00 -12.15 -6.02
CA GLU A 69 19.90 -11.03 -5.08
C GLU A 69 19.97 -9.78 -5.91
N ARG A 70 18.79 -9.20 -6.16
CA ARG A 70 18.63 -8.06 -7.06
C ARG A 70 19.47 -6.90 -6.55
N SER A 71 20.54 -6.58 -7.27
CA SER A 71 21.41 -5.46 -6.94
C SER A 71 20.61 -4.15 -6.98
N LEU A 72 20.77 -3.33 -5.93
CA LEU A 72 20.25 -1.96 -5.89
C LEU A 72 21.32 -0.93 -6.25
N SER A 73 22.55 -1.35 -6.49
CA SER A 73 23.66 -0.45 -6.86
C SER A 73 23.30 0.40 -8.08
N GLY A 74 23.42 1.71 -7.93
CA GLY A 74 23.10 2.69 -8.98
C GLY A 74 21.61 2.92 -9.24
N LYS A 75 20.71 2.19 -8.58
CA LYS A 75 19.26 2.41 -8.71
C LYS A 75 18.81 3.70 -8.05
N VAL A 76 17.80 4.32 -8.61
CA VAL A 76 17.13 5.49 -8.03
C VAL A 76 15.80 5.04 -7.43
N VAL A 77 15.63 5.22 -6.13
CA VAL A 77 14.41 4.93 -5.37
C VAL A 77 13.73 6.23 -5.00
N LEU A 78 12.48 6.40 -5.39
CA LEU A 78 11.65 7.54 -5.03
C LEU A 78 10.59 7.09 -4.03
N HIS A 79 10.61 7.64 -2.82
CA HIS A 79 9.60 7.43 -1.78
C HIS A 79 8.73 8.68 -1.65
N VAL A 80 7.44 8.54 -1.93
CA VAL A 80 6.46 9.64 -1.87
C VAL A 80 5.32 9.31 -0.91
N GLY A 81 4.74 10.34 -0.30
CA GLY A 81 3.57 10.13 0.53
C GLY A 81 3.13 11.31 1.38
N ASP A 82 2.47 10.98 2.47
CA ASP A 82 1.92 11.91 3.45
C ASP A 82 2.90 12.19 4.61
N SER A 83 2.38 12.59 5.77
CA SER A 83 3.20 12.85 6.97
C SER A 83 3.97 11.64 7.48
N MET A 84 3.59 10.42 7.10
CA MET A 84 4.33 9.20 7.47
C MET A 84 5.69 9.11 6.77
N VAL A 85 5.81 9.72 5.59
CA VAL A 85 7.09 9.87 4.86
C VAL A 85 7.86 11.10 5.34
N GLY A 86 7.17 12.02 5.99
CA GLY A 86 7.74 13.27 6.47
C GLY A 86 8.75 13.09 7.58
N GLY A 87 9.57 14.12 7.75
CA GLY A 87 10.59 14.13 8.78
C GLY A 87 11.87 13.37 8.41
N ASN A 88 12.88 13.50 9.22
CA ASN A 88 14.17 12.79 9.07
C ASN A 88 14.35 11.78 10.20
N PHE A 89 13.31 11.00 10.47
CA PHE A 89 13.23 10.08 11.58
C PHE A 89 12.52 8.80 11.16
N GLY A 90 12.52 7.82 12.01
CA GLY A 90 11.72 6.60 11.93
C GLY A 90 11.76 5.90 10.57
N LEU A 91 10.61 5.79 9.93
CA LEU A 91 10.42 5.06 8.68
C LEU A 91 11.40 5.50 7.60
N THR A 92 11.41 6.79 7.30
CA THR A 92 12.21 7.32 6.18
C THR A 92 13.69 7.22 6.42
N LYS A 93 14.16 7.52 7.65
CA LYS A 93 15.58 7.39 8.02
C LYS A 93 16.05 5.94 7.88
N ALA A 94 15.24 4.99 8.33
CA ALA A 94 15.59 3.57 8.27
C ALA A 94 15.57 3.02 6.84
N LEU A 95 14.62 3.46 5.99
CA LEU A 95 14.59 3.09 4.58
C LEU A 95 15.76 3.71 3.81
N ASP A 96 16.06 4.99 4.04
CA ASP A 96 17.21 5.67 3.42
C ASP A 96 18.51 4.91 3.72
N ALA A 97 18.77 4.61 5.00
CA ALA A 97 19.96 3.87 5.40
C ALA A 97 20.07 2.48 4.71
N ARG A 98 18.95 1.78 4.52
CA ARG A 98 18.95 0.47 3.86
C ARG A 98 19.20 0.58 2.37
N PHE A 99 18.48 1.46 1.68
CA PHE A 99 18.64 1.63 0.23
C PHE A 99 20.02 2.19 -0.12
N THR A 100 20.49 3.20 0.60
CA THR A 100 21.83 3.78 0.37
C THR A 100 22.94 2.81 0.76
N GLY A 101 22.76 2.01 1.81
CA GLY A 101 23.69 0.95 2.20
C GLY A 101 23.88 -0.12 1.12
N GLU A 102 22.88 -0.34 0.25
CA GLU A 102 22.98 -1.22 -0.92
C GLU A 102 23.35 -0.47 -2.22
N GLY A 103 23.80 0.77 -2.11
CA GLY A 103 24.30 1.57 -3.24
C GLY A 103 23.23 2.24 -4.09
N ALA A 104 21.97 2.29 -3.64
CA ALA A 104 20.92 3.03 -4.31
C ALA A 104 20.95 4.52 -3.94
N LYS A 105 20.44 5.37 -4.82
CA LYS A 105 20.09 6.74 -4.50
C LYS A 105 18.66 6.80 -3.97
N PHE A 106 18.47 7.20 -2.72
CA PHE A 106 17.16 7.34 -2.11
C PHE A 106 16.68 8.79 -2.15
N ILE A 107 15.47 9.02 -2.64
CA ILE A 107 14.85 10.34 -2.78
C ILE A 107 13.50 10.26 -2.11
N ARG A 108 13.18 11.23 -1.26
CA ARG A 108 11.86 11.34 -0.66
C ARG A 108 11.18 12.66 -1.02
N ASP A 109 9.88 12.60 -1.10
CA ASP A 109 9.00 13.75 -1.19
C ASP A 109 7.70 13.48 -0.44
N TYR A 110 7.21 14.48 0.29
CA TYR A 110 6.02 14.33 1.11
C TYR A 110 5.25 15.64 1.26
N LYS A 111 4.00 15.51 1.69
CA LYS A 111 3.21 16.65 2.14
C LYS A 111 2.36 16.21 3.34
N VAL A 112 2.44 16.97 4.43
CA VAL A 112 1.59 16.74 5.62
C VAL A 112 0.12 16.82 5.24
N SER A 113 -0.69 15.93 5.81
CA SER A 113 -2.14 15.83 5.54
C SER A 113 -2.51 15.56 4.06
N GLU A 114 -1.58 14.99 3.27
CA GLU A 114 -1.87 14.59 1.90
C GLU A 114 -2.81 13.39 1.88
N SER A 115 -3.93 13.52 1.16
CA SER A 115 -4.86 12.43 0.89
C SER A 115 -4.61 11.83 -0.49
N ILE A 116 -5.14 10.63 -0.74
CA ILE A 116 -5.09 9.98 -2.06
C ILE A 116 -5.68 10.90 -3.13
N VAL A 117 -6.83 11.52 -2.86
CA VAL A 117 -7.52 12.40 -3.82
C VAL A 117 -6.71 13.67 -4.10
N SER A 118 -6.14 14.31 -3.06
CA SER A 118 -5.35 15.52 -3.25
C SER A 118 -4.04 15.24 -4.00
N TYR A 119 -3.40 14.12 -3.70
CA TYR A 119 -2.19 13.69 -4.38
C TYR A 119 -2.43 13.39 -5.86
N ASP A 120 -3.52 12.69 -6.18
CA ASP A 120 -3.91 12.39 -7.55
C ASP A 120 -4.14 13.66 -8.39
N LYS A 121 -4.80 14.66 -7.84
CA LYS A 121 -5.07 15.95 -8.51
C LYS A 121 -3.82 16.82 -8.68
N SER A 122 -2.74 16.51 -7.97
CA SER A 122 -1.49 17.26 -8.00
C SER A 122 -0.62 16.84 -9.20
N PRO A 123 0.13 17.75 -9.85
CA PRO A 123 1.13 17.40 -10.85
C PRO A 123 2.39 16.75 -10.24
N LYS A 124 2.51 16.76 -8.94
CA LYS A 124 3.71 16.44 -8.16
C LYS A 124 4.36 15.10 -8.55
N LEU A 125 3.57 14.02 -8.63
CA LEU A 125 4.10 12.72 -9.03
C LEU A 125 4.73 12.78 -10.43
N LYS A 126 4.05 13.38 -11.40
CA LYS A 126 4.53 13.54 -12.76
C LYS A 126 5.87 14.29 -12.79
N ASP A 127 5.96 15.38 -12.04
CA ASP A 127 7.15 16.23 -11.98
C ASP A 127 8.34 15.50 -11.34
N LEU A 128 8.08 14.75 -10.25
CA LEU A 128 9.10 13.94 -9.57
C LEU A 128 9.60 12.80 -10.47
N LEU A 129 8.71 12.12 -11.19
CA LEU A 129 9.08 11.05 -12.10
C LEU A 129 9.93 11.58 -13.28
N ALA A 130 9.58 12.75 -13.81
CA ALA A 130 10.35 13.39 -14.87
C ALA A 130 11.73 13.87 -14.40
N LYS A 131 11.77 14.49 -13.21
CA LYS A 131 12.99 15.06 -12.61
C LYS A 131 14.00 13.99 -12.22
N HIS A 132 13.53 12.93 -11.56
CA HIS A 132 14.42 11.96 -10.90
C HIS A 132 14.59 10.66 -11.67
N ARG A 133 13.67 10.35 -12.60
CA ARG A 133 13.67 9.11 -13.41
C ARG A 133 13.90 7.87 -12.56
N PRO A 134 13.09 7.64 -11.50
CA PRO A 134 13.33 6.55 -10.57
C PRO A 134 13.16 5.18 -11.25
N ASP A 135 13.97 4.21 -10.83
CA ASP A 135 13.80 2.80 -11.16
C ASP A 135 12.70 2.18 -10.31
N ILE A 136 12.61 2.60 -9.05
CA ILE A 136 11.69 2.07 -8.04
C ILE A 136 10.89 3.23 -7.43
N VAL A 137 9.59 3.06 -7.32
CA VAL A 137 8.70 4.02 -6.67
C VAL A 137 8.02 3.36 -5.47
N ILE A 138 8.12 4.00 -4.30
CA ILE A 138 7.43 3.59 -3.08
C ILE A 138 6.40 4.68 -2.75
N ILE A 139 5.15 4.29 -2.55
CA ILE A 139 4.05 5.18 -2.17
C ILE A 139 3.63 4.85 -0.76
N THR A 140 3.53 5.85 0.10
CA THR A 140 2.94 5.73 1.44
C THR A 140 1.86 6.77 1.58
N LEU A 141 0.66 6.44 1.09
CA LEU A 141 -0.56 7.24 1.16
C LEU A 141 -1.72 6.39 1.68
N GLY A 142 -2.69 7.06 2.26
CA GLY A 142 -3.89 6.44 2.80
C GLY A 142 -4.09 6.66 4.28
N THR A 143 -3.08 7.14 5.02
CA THR A 143 -3.20 7.43 6.46
C THR A 143 -4.27 8.49 6.74
N ASN A 144 -4.38 9.50 5.88
CA ASN A 144 -5.40 10.53 5.99
C ASN A 144 -6.77 10.11 5.45
N ASP A 145 -6.86 8.91 4.91
CA ASP A 145 -8.06 8.37 4.28
C ASP A 145 -8.67 7.20 5.09
N VAL A 146 -8.09 6.81 6.24
CA VAL A 146 -8.49 5.61 7.01
C VAL A 146 -9.93 5.67 7.55
N PHE A 147 -10.52 6.85 7.68
CA PHE A 147 -11.86 7.05 8.23
C PHE A 147 -12.83 7.75 7.25
N VAL A 148 -12.51 7.76 5.96
CA VAL A 148 -13.44 8.32 4.96
C VAL A 148 -14.71 7.49 4.89
N PRO A 149 -15.90 8.10 4.79
CA PRO A 149 -17.17 7.36 4.81
C PRO A 149 -17.34 6.41 3.61
N TYR A 150 -16.74 6.74 2.46
CA TYR A 150 -16.92 6.01 1.19
C TYR A 150 -15.57 5.73 0.52
N PRO A 151 -14.74 4.83 1.06
CA PRO A 151 -13.39 4.58 0.55
C PRO A 151 -13.39 4.07 -0.90
N ALA A 152 -14.43 3.36 -1.33
CA ALA A 152 -14.57 2.90 -2.72
C ALA A 152 -14.60 4.05 -3.75
N ALA A 153 -15.00 5.26 -3.36
CA ALA A 153 -14.94 6.43 -4.23
C ALA A 153 -13.50 6.85 -4.61
N MET A 154 -12.50 6.35 -3.90
CA MET A 154 -11.09 6.63 -4.18
C MET A 154 -10.45 5.70 -5.21
N VAL A 155 -11.14 4.64 -5.62
CA VAL A 155 -10.64 3.68 -6.61
C VAL A 155 -10.10 4.34 -7.89
N PRO A 156 -10.81 5.30 -8.53
CA PRO A 156 -10.28 5.99 -9.70
C PRO A 156 -8.96 6.73 -9.43
N ASN A 157 -8.83 7.35 -8.25
CA ASN A 157 -7.64 8.09 -7.87
C ASN A 157 -6.44 7.16 -7.61
N VAL A 158 -6.64 6.03 -6.92
CA VAL A 158 -5.61 5.01 -6.72
C VAL A 158 -5.09 4.51 -8.05
N ARG A 159 -5.99 4.10 -8.95
CA ARG A 159 -5.63 3.61 -10.29
C ARG A 159 -4.93 4.68 -11.14
N SER A 160 -5.36 5.93 -11.05
CA SER A 160 -4.74 7.07 -11.74
C SER A 160 -3.30 7.31 -11.26
N ILE A 161 -3.04 7.26 -9.96
CA ILE A 161 -1.70 7.37 -9.38
C ILE A 161 -0.80 6.25 -9.92
N VAL A 162 -1.26 5.01 -9.85
CA VAL A 162 -0.52 3.83 -10.32
C VAL A 162 -0.24 3.92 -11.82
N ALA A 163 -1.23 4.29 -12.63
CA ALA A 163 -1.05 4.44 -14.08
C ALA A 163 0.05 5.44 -14.45
N ARG A 164 0.19 6.53 -13.69
CA ARG A 164 1.26 7.52 -13.90
C ARG A 164 2.66 7.00 -13.61
N ILE A 165 2.80 6.00 -12.73
CA ILE A 165 4.10 5.38 -12.46
C ILE A 165 4.59 4.61 -13.69
N GLY A 166 3.67 4.03 -14.47
CA GLY A 166 3.98 3.30 -15.69
C GLY A 166 4.65 1.96 -15.43
N ALA A 167 5.60 1.57 -16.27
CA ALA A 167 6.27 0.27 -16.20
C ALA A 167 7.39 0.18 -15.13
N ARG A 168 7.53 1.18 -14.26
CA ARG A 168 8.52 1.16 -13.19
C ARG A 168 8.13 0.14 -12.12
N GLU A 169 9.13 -0.39 -11.46
CA GLU A 169 8.87 -1.17 -10.27
C GLU A 169 8.23 -0.28 -9.20
N CYS A 170 7.12 -0.73 -8.62
CA CYS A 170 6.45 0.08 -7.62
C CYS A 170 5.87 -0.74 -6.47
N TYR A 171 5.81 -0.07 -5.32
CA TYR A 171 5.27 -0.59 -4.06
C TYR A 171 4.32 0.44 -3.47
N TRP A 172 3.20 -0.03 -2.95
CA TRP A 172 2.32 0.79 -2.14
C TRP A 172 2.35 0.26 -0.71
N MET A 173 2.90 1.05 0.20
CA MET A 173 2.88 0.76 1.61
C MET A 173 1.54 1.25 2.19
N GLY A 174 0.68 0.31 2.55
CA GLY A 174 -0.59 0.62 3.20
C GLY A 174 -0.40 1.28 4.57
N PRO A 175 -1.39 2.03 5.05
CA PRO A 175 -1.29 2.73 6.33
C PRO A 175 -1.24 1.74 7.50
N PRO A 176 -0.36 1.95 8.50
CA PRO A 176 -0.40 1.22 9.76
C PRO A 176 -1.55 1.76 10.59
N THR A 177 -2.70 1.08 10.57
CA THR A 177 -3.91 1.57 11.23
C THR A 177 -3.79 1.52 12.76
N TRP A 178 -4.32 2.52 13.45
CA TRP A 178 -4.38 2.59 14.93
C TRP A 178 -5.78 2.32 15.48
N LYS A 179 -6.74 2.22 14.59
CA LYS A 179 -8.14 1.83 14.81
C LYS A 179 -8.63 1.12 13.55
N PRO A 180 -9.73 0.35 13.61
CA PRO A 180 -10.35 -0.20 12.41
C PRO A 180 -10.62 0.90 11.39
N ASP A 181 -10.16 0.71 10.16
CA ASP A 181 -10.43 1.63 9.06
C ASP A 181 -11.83 1.40 8.46
N THR A 182 -12.27 2.27 7.60
CA THR A 182 -13.57 2.16 6.92
C THR A 182 -13.52 1.35 5.63
N GLY A 183 -12.39 0.68 5.33
CA GLY A 183 -12.19 -0.15 4.15
C GLY A 183 -11.17 0.39 3.15
N ILE A 184 -10.40 1.45 3.49
CA ILE A 184 -9.39 1.99 2.58
C ILE A 184 -8.24 0.99 2.35
N VAL A 185 -7.86 0.21 3.36
CA VAL A 185 -6.82 -0.82 3.22
C VAL A 185 -7.22 -1.83 2.14
N GLN A 186 -8.48 -2.31 2.17
CA GLN A 186 -8.99 -3.22 1.15
C GLN A 186 -9.05 -2.56 -0.23
N VAL A 187 -9.48 -1.30 -0.33
CA VAL A 187 -9.48 -0.54 -1.59
C VAL A 187 -8.07 -0.46 -2.18
N LEU A 188 -7.07 -0.18 -1.37
CA LEU A 188 -5.67 -0.16 -1.81
C LEU A 188 -5.22 -1.54 -2.28
N HIS A 189 -5.40 -2.57 -1.45
CA HIS A 189 -5.05 -3.94 -1.79
C HIS A 189 -5.57 -4.35 -3.17
N ASP A 190 -6.83 -4.07 -3.46
CA ASP A 190 -7.51 -4.53 -4.69
C ASP A 190 -7.21 -3.66 -5.92
N ASN A 191 -6.66 -2.45 -5.76
CA ASN A 191 -6.60 -1.49 -6.85
C ASN A 191 -5.20 -0.91 -7.15
N VAL A 192 -4.16 -1.28 -6.42
CA VAL A 192 -2.80 -0.76 -6.66
C VAL A 192 -2.01 -1.55 -7.71
N ALA A 193 -2.52 -2.67 -8.21
CA ALA A 193 -1.83 -3.40 -9.27
C ALA A 193 -1.56 -2.51 -10.49
N PRO A 194 -0.37 -2.61 -11.14
CA PRO A 194 0.69 -3.61 -10.94
C PRO A 194 1.67 -3.32 -9.79
N CYS A 195 1.50 -2.25 -9.01
CA CYS A 195 2.33 -2.06 -7.82
C CYS A 195 2.08 -3.18 -6.81
N LYS A 196 3.13 -3.60 -6.11
CA LYS A 196 3.02 -4.58 -5.02
C LYS A 196 2.46 -3.88 -3.78
N PHE A 197 1.39 -4.41 -3.23
CA PHE A 197 0.80 -3.89 -2.00
C PHE A 197 1.49 -4.51 -0.79
N TYR A 198 1.98 -3.66 0.10
CA TYR A 198 2.48 -4.06 1.41
C TYR A 198 1.46 -3.63 2.48
N ASP A 199 0.79 -4.61 3.08
CA ASP A 199 -0.19 -4.37 4.14
C ASP A 199 0.50 -4.13 5.48
N ALA A 200 0.47 -2.88 5.94
CA ALA A 200 0.97 -2.49 7.25
C ALA A 200 -0.13 -2.39 8.31
N SER A 201 -1.39 -2.66 7.99
CA SER A 201 -2.53 -2.42 8.88
C SER A 201 -2.47 -3.20 10.19
N SER A 202 -1.88 -4.39 10.18
CA SER A 202 -1.72 -5.24 11.37
C SER A 202 -0.53 -4.88 12.26
N LEU A 203 0.35 -3.96 11.83
CA LEU A 203 1.55 -3.61 12.58
C LEU A 203 1.22 -2.91 13.90
N LYS A 204 1.76 -3.42 14.99
CA LYS A 204 1.64 -2.82 16.34
C LYS A 204 2.84 -1.91 16.60
N LEU A 205 2.82 -0.72 16.00
CA LEU A 205 3.90 0.23 16.11
C LEU A 205 3.80 1.06 17.39
N GLN A 206 4.96 1.38 17.97
CA GLN A 206 5.03 2.42 19.00
C GLN A 206 4.68 3.76 18.36
N ARG A 207 3.73 4.49 18.97
CA ARG A 207 3.24 5.77 18.43
C ARG A 207 3.65 6.94 19.31
N ALA A 208 3.80 8.10 18.66
CA ALA A 208 4.03 9.38 19.32
C ALA A 208 2.82 9.81 20.17
N GLY A 209 2.92 10.94 20.86
CA GLY A 209 1.88 11.43 21.76
C GLY A 209 0.54 11.75 21.11
N ASP A 210 0.48 11.87 19.78
CA ASP A 210 -0.76 12.03 19.02
C ASP A 210 -1.53 10.71 18.79
N GLY A 211 -0.90 9.57 19.10
CA GLY A 211 -1.46 8.24 18.91
C GLY A 211 -1.59 7.81 17.43
N ILE A 212 -1.12 8.61 16.48
CA ILE A 212 -1.23 8.40 15.04
C ILE A 212 0.14 8.10 14.42
N HIS A 213 1.07 9.04 14.55
CA HIS A 213 2.39 8.91 13.95
C HIS A 213 3.26 7.91 14.72
N PRO A 214 4.02 7.05 14.06
CA PRO A 214 5.02 6.23 14.73
C PRO A 214 6.08 7.09 15.39
N THR A 215 6.64 6.61 16.52
CA THR A 215 7.92 7.13 17.04
C THR A 215 9.05 6.74 16.10
N ASP A 216 10.26 7.23 16.33
CA ASP A 216 11.46 6.81 15.59
C ASP A 216 11.61 5.28 15.60
N ARG A 217 11.42 4.66 16.75
CA ARG A 217 11.47 3.21 16.91
C ARG A 217 10.35 2.52 16.12
N GLY A 218 9.10 2.96 16.29
CA GLY A 218 7.96 2.40 15.56
C GLY A 218 8.11 2.53 14.05
N GLY A 219 8.63 3.66 13.57
CA GLY A 219 8.92 3.86 12.15
C GLY A 219 10.05 2.96 11.64
N ALA A 220 11.10 2.74 12.44
CA ALA A 220 12.17 1.81 12.10
C ALA A 220 11.71 0.34 12.08
N GLU A 221 10.81 -0.04 12.98
CA GLU A 221 10.14 -1.36 12.97
C GLU A 221 9.30 -1.54 11.70
N TRP A 222 8.55 -0.52 11.30
CA TRP A 222 7.79 -0.53 10.04
C TRP A 222 8.72 -0.67 8.82
N ALA A 223 9.81 0.09 8.77
CA ALA A 223 10.81 -0.03 7.72
C ALA A 223 11.41 -1.43 7.65
N THR A 224 11.67 -2.07 8.80
CA THR A 224 12.20 -3.43 8.87
C THR A 224 11.21 -4.44 8.30
N SER A 225 9.94 -4.34 8.67
CA SER A 225 8.89 -5.22 8.16
C SER A 225 8.68 -5.04 6.65
N PHE A 226 8.65 -3.79 6.16
CA PHE A 226 8.62 -3.52 4.73
C PHE A 226 9.86 -4.06 4.00
N TRP A 227 11.05 -3.92 4.57
CA TRP A 227 12.27 -4.42 3.96
C TRP A 227 12.26 -5.94 3.75
N THR A 228 11.72 -6.70 4.71
CA THR A 228 11.54 -8.14 4.57
C THR A 228 10.59 -8.50 3.42
N PHE A 229 9.54 -7.70 3.21
CA PHE A 229 8.63 -7.84 2.07
C PHE A 229 9.31 -7.46 0.74
N PHE A 230 10.09 -6.40 0.75
CA PHE A 230 10.81 -5.91 -0.41
C PHE A 230 11.93 -6.87 -0.85
N ARG A 231 12.59 -7.54 0.12
CA ARG A 231 13.70 -8.50 -0.04
C ARG A 231 13.31 -9.87 0.53
N PRO A 232 12.41 -10.62 -0.12
CA PRO A 232 12.09 -11.96 0.36
C PRO A 232 13.34 -12.85 0.23
N GLY A 233 13.84 -13.37 1.35
CA GLY A 233 15.04 -14.20 1.40
C GLY A 233 16.30 -13.51 1.94
N ALA A 234 16.36 -12.19 2.03
CA ALA A 234 17.40 -11.52 2.80
C ALA A 234 17.14 -11.80 4.30
N ALA A 235 18.00 -12.59 4.92
CA ALA A 235 18.01 -12.74 6.37
C ALA A 235 17.98 -11.32 6.97
N ALA A 236 17.20 -11.13 8.04
CA ALA A 236 17.11 -9.86 8.72
C ALA A 236 18.51 -9.45 9.19
N THR A 237 19.24 -8.78 8.33
CA THR A 237 20.56 -8.22 8.67
C THR A 237 20.32 -7.27 9.81
N ALA A 238 20.93 -7.56 10.95
CA ALA A 238 20.77 -6.83 12.21
C ALA A 238 20.79 -5.32 11.92
N MET A 239 19.80 -4.62 12.44
CA MET A 239 19.78 -3.16 12.40
C MET A 239 21.12 -2.63 12.90
N PRO A 240 21.76 -1.66 12.21
CA PRO A 240 22.78 -0.89 12.88
C PRO A 240 22.12 -0.31 14.14
N GLN A 241 22.64 -0.64 15.29
CA GLN A 241 22.14 -0.12 16.55
C GLN A 241 22.18 1.42 16.45
N LEU A 242 21.00 2.04 16.52
CA LEU A 242 20.92 3.47 16.74
C LEU A 242 21.65 3.70 18.06
N VAL A 243 22.87 4.23 17.98
CA VAL A 243 23.61 4.63 19.16
C VAL A 243 22.77 5.72 19.79
N ASP A 244 22.19 5.39 20.94
CA ASP A 244 21.41 6.32 21.74
C ASP A 244 22.39 7.44 22.15
N GLY A 245 22.22 8.61 21.54
CA GLY A 245 23.05 9.77 21.78
C GLY A 245 22.72 10.46 23.12
N SER A 246 22.53 9.67 24.16
CA SER A 246 22.56 10.18 25.56
C SER A 246 23.99 10.37 25.98
N ALA A 247 24.56 11.49 25.62
CA ALA A 247 25.74 12.00 26.31
C ALA A 247 25.33 12.80 27.57
N PRO A 248 26.09 12.76 28.63
CA PRO A 248 25.77 13.27 29.95
C PRO A 248 25.57 14.79 30.01
#